data_cbf6acfa3a2035b70c1fa5052e070b56
#
_entry.id   cbf6acfa3a2035b70c1fa5052e070b56
#
_cell.length_a   1.000
_cell.length_b   1.000
_cell.length_c   1.000
_cell.angle_alpha   90.00
_cell.angle_beta   90.00
_cell.angle_gamma   90.00
#
_symmetry.space_group_name_H-M   'P 1'
#
loop_
_entity.id
_entity.type
_entity.pdbx_description
1 polymer ?
#
loop_
_entity_poly.entity_id
_entity_poly.type
_entity_poly.pdbx_seq_one_letter_code
_entity_poly.pdbx_strand_id
1 'polypeptide(L)'
;MTFTPITPDSASSEMSNGVNGFHKEMDNLHINGNGSGTNGTNGTNSTNGRSASEEDAKKKKRVSRKLSSPMMPSFMVSAPGKVIVFGEHAVVYGKAAIAASVSLRSYLLVTHLSKSKRTVTMQFPDIDLIHTWNIDELPWDVFQQPSKKKYYYDLVTSLDPDLVIAIQPHLADISLGKSEAERKIHQNSAASFLYLFLSLGSPKSPGCRYTLRSTIPIGAGVGSSASIGVCLAAAMLLQIRSLSGPHPDQPPEEARLQVERINRWAFVAEMCIHGNPSGVDNTVSTHGKAVVYQRTDYKKPPTVTPLWDFPELPLLLVNTRTPKSTAVEVSKVAKLRNTHQELVGSIMDAIDKVTRSAESLIEEEYFDNEDTESLRRVGELMTINHGLLSALGVSHPRLERIRELVDHEGYGWSKLTGAGGGGCSISLMKPGISQEKLDKLERRLDMEGYQTFRTTLGGDGVGVLWPAVLKNGLDEDEEGGMEIDLEGFLNAPGNDGVEKLVGVSGGLDGAEREGWKFWRVESQ
;
A
#
# COMPACT_ATOMS: atom_id res chain seq x y z
N MET A 1 -34.07 4.26 -2.77
CA MET A 1 -33.85 3.53 -1.52
C MET A 1 -32.98 4.40 -0.63
N THR A 2 -33.57 4.94 0.41
CA THR A 2 -32.92 5.83 1.37
C THR A 2 -32.00 4.98 2.26
N PHE A 3 -30.70 5.21 2.16
CA PHE A 3 -29.73 4.59 3.07
C PHE A 3 -29.92 5.12 4.49
N THR A 4 -30.31 4.26 5.40
CA THR A 4 -30.29 4.52 6.84
C THR A 4 -28.83 4.40 7.32
N PRO A 5 -28.26 5.37 8.05
CA PRO A 5 -26.92 5.23 8.62
C PRO A 5 -26.94 4.13 9.68
N ILE A 6 -25.99 3.20 9.58
CA ILE A 6 -25.77 2.14 10.57
C ILE A 6 -25.24 2.83 11.84
N THR A 7 -26.06 2.91 12.85
CA THR A 7 -25.59 3.24 14.21
C THR A 7 -24.83 2.05 14.79
N PRO A 8 -23.93 2.22 15.77
CA PRO A 8 -23.20 1.11 16.39
C PRO A 8 -24.08 -0.03 16.91
N ASP A 9 -25.34 0.24 17.21
CA ASP A 9 -26.30 -0.77 17.71
C ASP A 9 -26.93 -1.63 16.61
N SER A 10 -26.92 -1.21 15.34
CA SER A 10 -27.50 -1.98 14.23
C SER A 10 -26.50 -2.95 13.56
N ALA A 11 -25.19 -2.81 13.82
CA ALA A 11 -24.18 -3.69 13.24
C ALA A 11 -24.07 -5.06 13.95
N SER A 12 -24.69 -5.24 15.10
CA SER A 12 -24.56 -6.46 15.90
C SER A 12 -25.53 -7.59 15.53
N SER A 13 -26.58 -7.33 14.76
CA SER A 13 -27.62 -8.33 14.46
C SER A 13 -27.53 -8.98 13.08
N GLU A 14 -26.83 -8.41 12.11
CA GLU A 14 -26.73 -8.98 10.75
C GLU A 14 -25.42 -9.71 10.42
N MET A 15 -24.40 -9.65 11.30
CA MET A 15 -23.10 -10.31 11.07
C MET A 15 -22.94 -11.70 11.74
N SER A 16 -23.96 -12.21 12.42
CA SER A 16 -23.83 -13.49 13.16
C SER A 16 -23.89 -14.76 12.30
N ASN A 17 -24.25 -14.69 11.02
CA ASN A 17 -24.46 -15.87 10.17
C ASN A 17 -23.35 -16.17 9.15
N GLY A 18 -22.22 -15.48 9.18
CA GLY A 18 -21.16 -15.65 8.18
C GLY A 18 -19.79 -16.09 8.68
N VAL A 19 -19.57 -16.27 9.98
CA VAL A 19 -18.20 -16.37 10.54
C VAL A 19 -17.84 -17.77 11.10
N ASN A 20 -18.73 -18.76 11.08
CA ASN A 20 -18.46 -20.07 11.71
C ASN A 20 -17.72 -21.11 10.82
N GLY A 21 -17.08 -20.70 9.73
CA GLY A 21 -16.34 -21.59 8.82
C GLY A 21 -14.81 -21.57 8.90
N PHE A 22 -14.19 -20.67 9.64
CA PHE A 22 -12.76 -20.34 9.44
C PHE A 22 -11.76 -20.95 10.42
N HIS A 23 -12.13 -21.88 11.31
CA HIS A 23 -11.22 -22.33 12.38
C HIS A 23 -10.72 -23.76 12.29
N LYS A 24 -10.74 -24.44 11.16
CA LYS A 24 -10.37 -25.89 11.16
C LYS A 24 -9.33 -26.36 10.14
N GLU A 25 -8.69 -25.53 9.33
CA GLU A 25 -7.79 -26.06 8.27
C GLU A 25 -6.37 -25.48 8.19
N MET A 26 -5.81 -24.96 9.25
CA MET A 26 -4.42 -24.43 9.19
C MET A 26 -3.34 -25.27 9.89
N ASP A 27 -3.63 -26.51 10.31
CA ASP A 27 -2.65 -27.31 11.09
C ASP A 27 -1.97 -28.45 10.32
N ASN A 28 -2.04 -28.56 9.01
CA ASN A 28 -1.37 -29.67 8.31
C ASN A 28 -0.67 -29.23 7.02
N LEU A 29 0.50 -28.65 7.14
CA LEU A 29 1.51 -28.64 6.07
C LEU A 29 2.89 -28.91 6.65
N HIS A 30 3.14 -30.18 6.96
CA HIS A 30 4.48 -30.70 7.16
C HIS A 30 5.08 -31.11 5.82
N ILE A 31 6.19 -30.48 5.50
CA ILE A 31 7.10 -30.82 4.41
C ILE A 31 7.82 -32.14 4.77
N ASN A 32 7.71 -33.14 3.92
CA ASN A 32 8.65 -34.25 3.88
C ASN A 32 9.41 -34.24 2.56
N GLY A 33 10.67 -33.87 2.65
CA GLY A 33 11.66 -34.16 1.63
C GLY A 33 12.31 -35.51 1.86
N ASN A 34 12.65 -36.20 0.82
CA ASN A 34 13.71 -37.18 0.57
C ASN A 34 13.30 -37.97 -0.65
N GLY A 35 14.12 -38.28 -1.59
CA GLY A 35 15.54 -38.35 -1.72
C GLY A 35 15.86 -39.39 -2.80
N SER A 36 16.97 -39.21 -3.47
CA SER A 36 17.81 -40.20 -4.10
C SER A 36 17.17 -41.11 -5.20
N GLY A 37 17.80 -41.23 -6.27
CA GLY A 37 19.01 -41.80 -6.69
C GLY A 37 19.02 -42.30 -8.12
N THR A 38 20.07 -42.03 -8.72
CA THR A 38 21.05 -42.87 -9.43
C THR A 38 20.76 -43.40 -10.83
N ASN A 39 21.73 -43.02 -11.66
CA ASN A 39 22.53 -43.82 -12.62
C ASN A 39 21.93 -44.37 -13.90
N GLY A 40 22.66 -44.09 -14.96
CA GLY A 40 23.07 -45.11 -15.91
C GLY A 40 23.24 -44.66 -17.36
N THR A 41 24.44 -44.28 -17.67
CA THR A 41 25.38 -44.76 -18.67
C THR A 41 25.02 -44.86 -20.15
N ASN A 42 25.86 -44.19 -20.95
CA ASN A 42 26.56 -44.61 -22.16
C ASN A 42 25.84 -45.15 -23.41
N GLY A 43 26.21 -44.58 -24.54
CA GLY A 43 26.06 -45.21 -25.84
C GLY A 43 26.54 -44.31 -26.99
N THR A 44 27.76 -44.52 -27.34
CA THR A 44 28.55 -43.96 -28.46
C THR A 44 28.09 -44.35 -29.87
N ASN A 45 28.57 -43.55 -30.84
CA ASN A 45 28.88 -43.83 -32.28
C ASN A 45 27.74 -43.59 -33.28
N SER A 46 27.96 -42.98 -34.33
CA SER A 46 28.97 -42.64 -35.31
C SER A 46 28.31 -42.37 -36.67
N THR A 47 28.82 -41.39 -37.35
CA THR A 47 28.98 -41.22 -38.78
C THR A 47 27.87 -41.64 -39.74
N ASN A 48 27.33 -40.72 -40.54
CA ASN A 48 27.67 -40.62 -41.96
C ASN A 48 26.93 -39.45 -42.63
N GLY A 49 27.71 -38.71 -43.40
CA GLY A 49 27.24 -37.60 -44.18
C GLY A 49 26.41 -38.00 -45.39
N ARG A 50 25.56 -37.10 -45.79
CA ARG A 50 25.20 -36.88 -47.21
C ARG A 50 24.74 -35.45 -47.40
N SER A 51 25.37 -34.78 -48.31
CA SER A 51 25.06 -33.50 -48.91
C SER A 51 23.59 -33.40 -49.33
N ALA A 52 22.90 -32.41 -48.81
CA ALA A 52 21.64 -31.93 -49.36
C ALA A 52 21.84 -30.48 -49.81
N SER A 53 21.45 -30.27 -51.02
CA SER A 53 21.68 -29.16 -51.93
C SER A 53 21.28 -27.77 -51.40
N GLU A 54 22.00 -26.77 -51.89
CA GLU A 54 21.85 -25.32 -51.65
C GLU A 54 20.50 -24.70 -52.04
N GLU A 55 19.53 -25.47 -52.51
CA GLU A 55 18.21 -24.96 -52.94
C GLU A 55 17.18 -24.83 -51.82
N ASP A 56 17.32 -25.51 -50.68
CA ASP A 56 16.37 -25.43 -49.56
C ASP A 56 16.69 -24.30 -48.55
N ALA A 57 17.82 -23.63 -48.69
CA ALA A 57 18.22 -22.50 -47.83
C ALA A 57 17.54 -21.16 -48.18
N LYS A 58 16.83 -21.08 -49.33
CA LYS A 58 16.19 -19.82 -49.78
C LYS A 58 14.73 -19.63 -49.37
N LYS A 59 14.08 -20.58 -48.68
CA LYS A 59 12.64 -20.51 -48.36
C LYS A 59 12.29 -20.28 -46.90
N LYS A 60 13.22 -19.91 -46.04
CA LYS A 60 12.91 -19.49 -44.65
C LYS A 60 13.51 -18.12 -44.28
N LYS A 61 13.33 -17.09 -45.10
CA LYS A 61 13.31 -15.74 -44.61
C LYS A 61 11.98 -15.54 -43.86
N ARG A 62 11.92 -15.99 -42.61
CA ARG A 62 10.95 -15.45 -41.66
C ARG A 62 11.09 -13.92 -41.69
N VAL A 63 10.09 -13.25 -42.24
CA VAL A 63 9.92 -11.82 -42.10
C VAL A 63 9.80 -11.61 -40.58
N SER A 64 10.90 -11.25 -39.92
CA SER A 64 10.85 -10.73 -38.59
C SER A 64 10.07 -9.43 -38.72
N ARG A 65 8.77 -9.48 -38.35
CA ARG A 65 7.98 -8.26 -38.18
C ARG A 65 8.77 -7.40 -37.21
N LYS A 66 9.28 -6.26 -37.67
CA LYS A 66 9.84 -5.25 -36.80
C LYS A 66 8.75 -4.94 -35.77
N LEU A 67 8.97 -5.33 -34.51
CA LEU A 67 8.11 -4.91 -33.41
C LEU A 67 8.15 -3.38 -33.42
N SER A 68 6.99 -2.73 -33.57
CA SER A 68 6.92 -1.28 -33.45
C SER A 68 7.36 -0.88 -32.06
N SER A 69 8.24 0.11 -31.94
CA SER A 69 8.67 0.65 -30.64
C SER A 69 7.47 1.10 -29.82
N PRO A 70 7.52 1.00 -28.49
CA PRO A 70 6.51 1.57 -27.60
C PRO A 70 6.28 3.06 -27.92
N MET A 71 5.05 3.53 -27.76
CA MET A 71 4.70 4.93 -28.05
C MET A 71 5.21 5.92 -27.01
N MET A 72 5.43 5.46 -25.78
CA MET A 72 5.89 6.26 -24.65
C MET A 72 6.89 5.41 -23.83
N PRO A 73 7.86 6.06 -23.18
CA PRO A 73 8.76 5.37 -22.26
C PRO A 73 7.98 4.75 -21.09
N SER A 74 8.56 3.74 -20.48
CA SER A 74 8.08 3.22 -19.22
C SER A 74 8.21 4.27 -18.13
N PHE A 75 7.30 4.24 -17.15
CA PHE A 75 7.36 5.11 -15.99
C PHE A 75 6.92 4.35 -14.74
N MET A 76 7.29 4.89 -13.57
CA MET A 76 6.88 4.32 -12.31
C MET A 76 6.08 5.32 -11.48
N VAL A 77 5.19 4.79 -10.66
CA VAL A 77 4.49 5.54 -9.60
C VAL A 77 4.75 4.84 -8.28
N SER A 78 4.97 5.63 -7.23
CA SER A 78 5.15 5.12 -5.88
C SER A 78 4.23 5.84 -4.91
N ALA A 79 3.71 5.10 -3.92
CA ALA A 79 2.90 5.66 -2.84
C ALA A 79 3.20 4.96 -1.52
N PRO A 80 3.23 5.68 -0.39
CA PRO A 80 3.57 5.14 0.91
C PRO A 80 2.42 4.34 1.54
N GLY A 81 2.76 3.47 2.49
CA GLY A 81 1.82 2.96 3.46
C GLY A 81 1.46 4.02 4.51
N LYS A 82 0.60 3.64 5.46
CA LYS A 82 0.23 4.50 6.59
C LYS A 82 0.13 3.72 7.89
N VAL A 83 0.29 4.42 9.01
CA VAL A 83 -0.01 3.93 10.35
C VAL A 83 -0.90 4.92 11.09
N ILE A 84 -1.67 4.43 12.06
CA ILE A 84 -2.35 5.31 13.02
C ILE A 84 -1.36 5.53 14.16
N VAL A 85 -1.03 6.79 14.42
CA VAL A 85 -0.06 7.17 15.45
C VAL A 85 -0.76 7.40 16.78
N PHE A 86 -1.89 8.09 16.75
CA PHE A 86 -2.72 8.39 17.92
C PHE A 86 -4.21 8.34 17.57
N GLY A 87 -5.07 8.09 18.56
CA GLY A 87 -6.52 8.18 18.41
C GLY A 87 -7.22 6.88 18.00
N GLU A 88 -6.52 5.73 18.03
CA GLU A 88 -7.13 4.43 17.76
C GLU A 88 -8.35 4.19 18.65
N HIS A 89 -9.38 3.54 18.14
CA HIS A 89 -10.68 3.30 18.76
C HIS A 89 -11.48 4.56 19.09
N ALA A 90 -10.86 5.61 19.66
CA ALA A 90 -11.56 6.84 20.00
C ALA A 90 -12.13 7.54 18.74
N VAL A 91 -11.46 7.40 17.60
CA VAL A 91 -11.91 7.93 16.30
C VAL A 91 -13.28 7.39 15.88
N VAL A 92 -13.63 6.14 16.25
CA VAL A 92 -14.94 5.54 16.00
C VAL A 92 -16.04 6.24 16.79
N TYR A 93 -15.68 6.96 17.84
CA TYR A 93 -16.60 7.70 18.71
C TYR A 93 -16.50 9.23 18.53
N GLY A 94 -16.07 9.68 17.36
CA GLY A 94 -16.06 11.09 16.99
C GLY A 94 -14.86 11.89 17.51
N LYS A 95 -13.86 11.23 18.09
CA LYS A 95 -12.63 11.84 18.55
C LYS A 95 -11.61 11.98 17.41
N ALA A 96 -10.55 12.75 17.63
CA ALA A 96 -9.48 12.89 16.65
C ALA A 96 -8.59 11.65 16.58
N ALA A 97 -7.98 11.44 15.41
CA ALA A 97 -6.88 10.49 15.23
C ALA A 97 -5.81 11.12 14.33
N ILE A 98 -4.55 10.83 14.60
CA ILE A 98 -3.43 11.18 13.74
C ILE A 98 -2.99 9.92 12.99
N ALA A 99 -3.02 10.00 11.67
CA ALA A 99 -2.47 8.98 10.78
C ALA A 99 -1.33 9.58 9.97
N ALA A 100 -0.23 8.84 9.83
CA ALA A 100 0.95 9.31 9.12
C ALA A 100 1.46 8.28 8.12
N SER A 101 2.10 8.77 7.06
CA SER A 101 2.78 7.94 6.06
C SER A 101 3.99 7.26 6.69
N VAL A 102 4.36 6.11 6.11
CA VAL A 102 5.61 5.41 6.43
C VAL A 102 6.45 5.29 5.16
N SER A 103 7.77 5.19 5.28
CA SER A 103 8.65 5.10 4.11
C SER A 103 8.54 3.76 3.36
N LEU A 104 7.83 2.76 3.91
CA LEU A 104 7.44 1.55 3.18
C LEU A 104 6.42 1.90 2.09
N ARG A 105 6.65 1.44 0.85
CA ARG A 105 5.91 1.93 -0.31
C ARG A 105 5.47 0.81 -1.25
N SER A 106 4.44 1.08 -2.02
CA SER A 106 4.15 0.33 -3.25
C SER A 106 4.79 1.03 -4.44
N TYR A 107 5.28 0.24 -5.39
CA TYR A 107 5.94 0.66 -6.62
C TYR A 107 5.21 0.04 -7.80
N LEU A 108 4.70 0.87 -8.70
CA LEU A 108 3.96 0.45 -9.88
C LEU A 108 4.74 0.84 -11.15
N LEU A 109 5.28 -0.15 -11.86
CA LEU A 109 5.90 0.04 -13.17
C LEU A 109 4.84 -0.09 -14.26
N VAL A 110 4.71 0.93 -15.10
CA VAL A 110 3.83 0.93 -16.27
C VAL A 110 4.66 0.84 -17.54
N THR A 111 4.49 -0.27 -18.26
CA THR A 111 5.20 -0.54 -19.52
C THR A 111 4.20 -0.49 -20.67
N HIS A 112 4.45 0.38 -21.66
CA HIS A 112 3.62 0.48 -22.85
C HIS A 112 3.95 -0.63 -23.85
N LEU A 113 2.93 -1.21 -24.44
CA LEU A 113 3.06 -2.23 -25.46
C LEU A 113 3.08 -1.61 -26.86
N SER A 114 3.48 -2.40 -27.86
CA SER A 114 3.40 -1.96 -29.26
C SER A 114 1.95 -1.67 -29.68
N LYS A 115 1.74 -0.75 -30.62
CA LYS A 115 0.39 -0.33 -31.10
C LYS A 115 -0.53 -1.49 -31.52
N SER A 116 0.05 -2.58 -31.99
CA SER A 116 -0.68 -3.77 -32.42
C SER A 116 -1.17 -4.67 -31.29
N LYS A 117 -0.64 -4.48 -30.07
CA LYS A 117 -1.05 -5.26 -28.89
C LYS A 117 -2.15 -4.50 -28.13
N ARG A 118 -3.37 -4.98 -28.30
CA ARG A 118 -4.57 -4.40 -27.67
C ARG A 118 -4.91 -5.12 -26.36
N THR A 119 -3.92 -5.25 -25.45
CA THR A 119 -4.12 -5.93 -24.16
C THR A 119 -3.68 -5.05 -23.01
N VAL A 120 -4.37 -5.20 -21.89
CA VAL A 120 -3.98 -4.64 -20.60
C VAL A 120 -3.69 -5.79 -19.64
N THR A 121 -2.51 -5.76 -19.02
CA THR A 121 -2.06 -6.80 -18.08
C THR A 121 -1.87 -6.17 -16.71
N MET A 122 -2.47 -6.77 -15.69
CA MET A 122 -2.20 -6.54 -14.28
C MET A 122 -1.30 -7.65 -13.76
N GLN A 123 -0.18 -7.32 -13.13
CA GLN A 123 0.80 -8.27 -12.62
C GLN A 123 1.30 -7.84 -11.25
N PHE A 124 0.88 -8.56 -10.21
CA PHE A 124 1.20 -8.31 -8.81
C PHE A 124 1.89 -9.55 -8.21
N PRO A 125 3.23 -9.66 -8.39
CA PRO A 125 3.98 -10.87 -8.01
C PRO A 125 3.90 -11.19 -6.51
N ASP A 126 3.82 -10.17 -5.66
CA ASP A 126 3.82 -10.34 -4.20
C ASP A 126 2.58 -11.10 -3.68
N ILE A 127 1.53 -11.21 -4.50
CA ILE A 127 0.34 -12.02 -4.24
C ILE A 127 0.11 -13.09 -5.32
N ASP A 128 1.11 -13.37 -6.16
CA ASP A 128 1.02 -14.34 -7.27
C ASP A 128 -0.19 -14.10 -8.20
N LEU A 129 -0.46 -12.82 -8.51
CA LEU A 129 -1.56 -12.42 -9.38
C LEU A 129 -1.04 -11.90 -10.71
N ILE A 130 -1.43 -12.56 -11.80
CA ILE A 130 -1.27 -12.08 -13.16
C ILE A 130 -2.54 -12.35 -13.95
N HIS A 131 -3.06 -11.31 -14.60
CA HIS A 131 -4.20 -11.45 -15.51
C HIS A 131 -4.11 -10.46 -16.66
N THR A 132 -4.60 -10.86 -17.84
CA THR A 132 -4.54 -10.04 -19.06
C THR A 132 -5.91 -10.01 -19.71
N TRP A 133 -6.41 -8.81 -19.98
CA TRP A 133 -7.65 -8.57 -20.72
C TRP A 133 -7.35 -8.07 -22.13
N ASN A 134 -8.19 -8.43 -23.08
CA ASN A 134 -8.26 -7.78 -24.39
C ASN A 134 -9.05 -6.47 -24.23
N ILE A 135 -8.43 -5.33 -24.54
CA ILE A 135 -9.05 -4.01 -24.38
C ILE A 135 -10.33 -3.91 -25.22
N ASP A 136 -10.35 -4.52 -26.40
CA ASP A 136 -11.47 -4.43 -27.34
C ASP A 136 -12.70 -5.25 -26.90
N GLU A 137 -12.54 -6.17 -25.92
CA GLU A 137 -13.60 -7.01 -25.36
C GLU A 137 -14.16 -6.48 -24.03
N LEU A 138 -13.59 -5.39 -23.50
CA LEU A 138 -14.05 -4.79 -22.24
C LEU A 138 -15.38 -4.05 -22.43
N PRO A 139 -16.20 -3.88 -21.37
CA PRO A 139 -17.58 -3.34 -21.47
C PRO A 139 -17.61 -1.80 -21.62
N TRP A 140 -16.94 -1.28 -22.65
CA TRP A 140 -16.86 0.16 -22.92
C TRP A 140 -18.20 0.81 -23.21
N ASP A 141 -19.12 0.07 -23.83
CA ASP A 141 -20.48 0.51 -24.13
C ASP A 141 -21.24 0.94 -22.88
N VAL A 142 -21.05 0.22 -21.76
CA VAL A 142 -21.68 0.55 -20.48
C VAL A 142 -20.99 1.75 -19.82
N PHE A 143 -19.66 1.73 -19.74
CA PHE A 143 -18.88 2.79 -19.08
C PHE A 143 -18.93 4.14 -19.82
N GLN A 144 -19.20 4.14 -21.12
CA GLN A 144 -19.28 5.36 -21.94
C GLN A 144 -20.69 5.90 -22.15
N GLN A 145 -21.72 5.27 -21.57
CA GLN A 145 -23.06 5.83 -21.56
C GLN A 145 -23.05 7.24 -20.95
N PRO A 146 -23.69 8.24 -21.55
CA PRO A 146 -23.66 9.63 -21.06
C PRO A 146 -24.06 9.79 -19.59
N SER A 147 -24.97 8.94 -19.10
CA SER A 147 -25.43 8.96 -17.70
C SER A 147 -24.47 8.31 -16.71
N LYS A 148 -23.49 7.51 -17.19
CA LYS A 148 -22.58 6.70 -16.36
C LYS A 148 -21.13 7.10 -16.50
N LYS A 149 -20.78 7.76 -17.60
CA LYS A 149 -19.45 8.23 -17.90
C LYS A 149 -18.93 9.13 -16.77
N LYS A 150 -17.74 8.80 -16.27
CA LYS A 150 -17.02 9.60 -15.28
C LYS A 150 -15.90 10.37 -15.94
N TYR A 151 -15.64 11.55 -15.39
CA TYR A 151 -14.52 12.38 -15.80
C TYR A 151 -13.50 12.45 -14.67
N TYR A 152 -12.26 12.71 -14.98
CA TYR A 152 -11.15 12.74 -14.02
C TYR A 152 -11.35 13.75 -12.88
N TYR A 153 -12.19 14.76 -13.08
CA TYR A 153 -12.53 15.80 -12.08
C TYR A 153 -13.79 15.49 -11.26
N ASP A 154 -14.51 14.40 -11.58
CA ASP A 154 -15.73 14.05 -10.87
C ASP A 154 -15.45 13.62 -9.42
N LEU A 155 -16.36 14.00 -8.54
CA LEU A 155 -16.41 13.46 -7.19
C LEU A 155 -17.31 12.22 -7.15
N VAL A 156 -16.69 11.05 -7.08
CA VAL A 156 -17.39 9.76 -7.00
C VAL A 156 -17.50 9.37 -5.53
N THR A 157 -18.71 9.45 -4.98
CA THR A 157 -18.99 9.13 -3.57
C THR A 157 -19.57 7.74 -3.35
N SER A 158 -20.00 7.08 -4.43
CA SER A 158 -20.50 5.71 -4.43
C SER A 158 -20.24 5.05 -5.77
N LEU A 159 -20.03 3.75 -5.78
CA LEU A 159 -19.91 2.98 -7.01
C LEU A 159 -21.28 2.87 -7.70
N ASP A 160 -21.30 3.01 -9.03
CA ASP A 160 -22.49 2.73 -9.82
C ASP A 160 -22.70 1.22 -9.91
N PRO A 161 -23.87 0.67 -9.46
CA PRO A 161 -24.10 -0.77 -9.43
C PRO A 161 -24.03 -1.42 -10.83
N ASP A 162 -24.47 -0.73 -11.87
CA ASP A 162 -24.44 -1.27 -13.23
C ASP A 162 -23.01 -1.38 -13.77
N LEU A 163 -22.14 -0.41 -13.41
CA LEU A 163 -20.71 -0.49 -13.75
C LEU A 163 -20.02 -1.63 -12.99
N VAL A 164 -20.38 -1.83 -11.72
CA VAL A 164 -19.89 -2.98 -10.94
C VAL A 164 -20.35 -4.30 -11.55
N ILE A 165 -21.62 -4.41 -11.98
CA ILE A 165 -22.13 -5.61 -12.64
C ILE A 165 -21.43 -5.84 -13.98
N ALA A 166 -21.19 -4.79 -14.77
CA ALA A 166 -20.57 -4.91 -16.08
C ALA A 166 -19.14 -5.50 -16.05
N ILE A 167 -18.39 -5.30 -14.98
CA ILE A 167 -17.04 -5.87 -14.84
C ILE A 167 -17.05 -7.32 -14.34
N GLN A 168 -18.12 -7.83 -13.72
CA GLN A 168 -18.14 -9.16 -13.11
C GLN A 168 -17.77 -10.32 -14.07
N PRO A 169 -18.24 -10.36 -15.33
CA PRO A 169 -17.84 -11.40 -16.28
C PRO A 169 -16.32 -11.45 -16.50
N HIS A 170 -15.65 -10.29 -16.46
CA HIS A 170 -14.20 -10.16 -16.67
C HIS A 170 -13.37 -10.50 -15.43
N LEU A 171 -14.02 -10.79 -14.30
CA LEU A 171 -13.38 -11.23 -13.05
C LEU A 171 -13.56 -12.75 -12.82
N ALA A 172 -14.43 -13.41 -13.58
CA ALA A 172 -14.83 -14.80 -13.34
C ALA A 172 -13.66 -15.78 -13.45
N ASP A 173 -12.76 -15.55 -14.41
CA ASP A 173 -11.64 -16.45 -14.73
C ASP A 173 -10.40 -16.22 -13.87
N ILE A 174 -10.43 -15.18 -13.02
CA ILE A 174 -9.24 -14.80 -12.23
C ILE A 174 -8.96 -15.88 -11.20
N SER A 175 -7.75 -16.43 -11.30
CA SER A 175 -7.16 -17.33 -10.30
C SER A 175 -8.05 -18.53 -9.91
N LEU A 176 -8.68 -19.18 -10.91
CA LEU A 176 -9.58 -20.32 -10.71
C LEU A 176 -8.95 -21.50 -9.93
N GLY A 177 -7.61 -21.64 -9.96
CA GLY A 177 -6.89 -22.70 -9.26
C GLY A 177 -6.45 -22.37 -7.83
N LYS A 178 -6.77 -21.17 -7.33
CA LYS A 178 -6.36 -20.70 -5.99
C LYS A 178 -7.45 -20.99 -4.94
N SER A 179 -7.09 -20.90 -3.66
CA SER A 179 -8.03 -20.96 -2.55
C SER A 179 -9.10 -19.86 -2.66
N GLU A 180 -10.27 -20.06 -2.09
CA GLU A 180 -11.36 -19.07 -2.11
C GLU A 180 -10.92 -17.71 -1.51
N ALA A 181 -10.13 -17.73 -0.43
CA ALA A 181 -9.62 -16.53 0.20
C ALA A 181 -8.65 -15.77 -0.71
N GLU A 182 -7.68 -16.45 -1.33
CA GLU A 182 -6.74 -15.85 -2.29
C GLU A 182 -7.47 -15.34 -3.52
N ARG A 183 -8.38 -16.13 -4.07
CA ARG A 183 -9.18 -15.76 -5.23
C ARG A 183 -9.99 -14.49 -4.96
N LYS A 184 -10.58 -14.35 -3.77
CA LYS A 184 -11.32 -13.14 -3.37
C LYS A 184 -10.41 -11.91 -3.34
N ILE A 185 -9.18 -12.04 -2.82
CA ILE A 185 -8.19 -10.95 -2.82
C ILE A 185 -7.86 -10.57 -4.27
N HIS A 186 -7.61 -11.54 -5.14
CA HIS A 186 -7.28 -11.32 -6.54
C HIS A 186 -8.44 -10.67 -7.30
N GLN A 187 -9.66 -11.13 -7.10
CA GLN A 187 -10.85 -10.54 -7.72
C GLN A 187 -11.12 -9.11 -7.25
N ASN A 188 -10.95 -8.81 -5.97
CA ASN A 188 -11.09 -7.46 -5.44
C ASN A 188 -10.02 -6.51 -6.03
N SER A 189 -8.77 -6.97 -6.13
CA SER A 189 -7.68 -6.20 -6.74
C SER A 189 -7.95 -5.93 -8.22
N ALA A 190 -8.42 -6.94 -8.95
CA ALA A 190 -8.78 -6.82 -10.35
C ALA A 190 -10.04 -5.96 -10.58
N ALA A 191 -11.03 -6.04 -9.70
CA ALA A 191 -12.22 -5.18 -9.76
C ALA A 191 -11.84 -3.72 -9.58
N SER A 192 -11.00 -3.41 -8.60
CA SER A 192 -10.45 -2.06 -8.39
C SER A 192 -9.70 -1.56 -9.63
N PHE A 193 -8.82 -2.38 -10.18
CA PHE A 193 -8.05 -2.05 -11.40
C PHE A 193 -8.98 -1.79 -12.60
N LEU A 194 -9.89 -2.72 -12.93
CA LEU A 194 -10.78 -2.60 -14.08
C LEU A 194 -11.74 -1.43 -13.95
N TYR A 195 -12.29 -1.20 -12.75
CA TYR A 195 -13.20 -0.08 -12.53
C TYR A 195 -12.51 1.26 -12.81
N LEU A 196 -11.27 1.44 -12.32
CA LEU A 196 -10.46 2.63 -12.61
C LEU A 196 -10.11 2.72 -14.10
N PHE A 197 -9.63 1.62 -14.69
CA PHE A 197 -9.20 1.59 -16.09
C PHE A 197 -10.34 1.94 -17.07
N LEU A 198 -11.54 1.40 -16.82
CA LEU A 198 -12.72 1.66 -17.64
C LEU A 198 -13.32 3.06 -17.40
N SER A 199 -13.29 3.55 -16.16
CA SER A 199 -13.81 4.87 -15.82
C SER A 199 -12.95 5.99 -16.38
N LEU A 200 -11.61 5.86 -16.30
CA LEU A 200 -10.66 6.90 -16.75
C LEU A 200 -10.23 6.73 -18.21
N GLY A 201 -10.19 5.50 -18.68
CA GLY A 201 -9.72 5.18 -20.03
C GLY A 201 -10.76 5.30 -21.13
N SER A 202 -10.42 4.71 -22.27
CA SER A 202 -11.29 4.65 -23.44
C SER A 202 -10.99 3.41 -24.29
N PRO A 203 -11.85 3.03 -25.25
CA PRO A 203 -11.55 1.96 -26.21
C PRO A 203 -10.26 2.19 -27.01
N LYS A 204 -9.76 3.46 -27.05
CA LYS A 204 -8.53 3.83 -27.74
C LYS A 204 -7.29 3.80 -26.84
N SER A 205 -7.43 3.44 -25.58
CA SER A 205 -6.32 3.34 -24.65
C SER A 205 -5.24 2.40 -25.20
N PRO A 206 -3.95 2.74 -25.06
CA PRO A 206 -2.86 1.90 -25.53
C PRO A 206 -2.79 0.60 -24.72
N GLY A 207 -2.24 -0.46 -25.33
CA GLY A 207 -1.90 -1.66 -24.59
C GLY A 207 -0.79 -1.37 -23.58
N CYS A 208 -0.99 -1.84 -22.34
CA CYS A 208 -0.07 -1.59 -21.23
C CYS A 208 0.04 -2.81 -20.31
N ARG A 209 1.17 -2.88 -19.61
CA ARG A 209 1.35 -3.77 -18.46
C ARG A 209 1.56 -2.91 -17.21
N TYR A 210 0.84 -3.24 -16.17
CA TYR A 210 0.94 -2.64 -14.85
C TYR A 210 1.53 -3.67 -13.89
N THR A 211 2.79 -3.50 -13.52
CA THR A 211 3.52 -4.40 -12.65
C THR A 211 3.75 -3.73 -11.31
N LEU A 212 3.26 -4.32 -10.24
CA LEU A 212 3.31 -3.76 -8.89
C LEU A 212 4.11 -4.66 -7.95
N ARG A 213 5.04 -4.05 -7.22
CA ARG A 213 5.73 -4.64 -6.06
C ARG A 213 5.52 -3.72 -4.85
N SER A 214 5.51 -4.31 -3.67
CA SER A 214 5.28 -3.55 -2.44
C SER A 214 6.25 -3.97 -1.33
N THR A 215 6.82 -2.98 -0.64
CA THR A 215 7.59 -3.21 0.59
C THR A 215 6.70 -3.15 1.84
N ILE A 216 5.42 -2.80 1.67
CA ILE A 216 4.42 -2.75 2.75
C ILE A 216 3.99 -4.17 3.09
N PRO A 217 4.05 -4.61 4.36
CA PRO A 217 3.63 -5.95 4.74
C PRO A 217 2.14 -6.17 4.48
N ILE A 218 1.84 -7.26 3.77
CA ILE A 218 0.47 -7.61 3.37
C ILE A 218 -0.35 -8.01 4.59
N GLY A 219 -1.58 -7.49 4.69
CA GLY A 219 -2.52 -7.85 5.76
C GLY A 219 -2.18 -7.30 7.14
N ALA A 220 -1.10 -6.54 7.29
CA ALA A 220 -0.66 -5.99 8.57
C ALA A 220 -1.45 -4.75 9.04
N GLY A 221 -2.35 -4.21 8.21
CA GLY A 221 -3.17 -3.04 8.54
C GLY A 221 -2.46 -1.69 8.38
N VAL A 222 -1.41 -1.67 7.57
CA VAL A 222 -0.56 -0.48 7.31
C VAL A 222 -0.85 0.18 5.95
N GLY A 223 -2.08 0.06 5.44
CA GLY A 223 -2.56 0.82 4.30
C GLY A 223 -2.09 0.34 2.93
N SER A 224 -1.78 -0.96 2.77
CA SER A 224 -1.29 -1.50 1.48
C SER A 224 -2.30 -1.33 0.34
N SER A 225 -3.61 -1.57 0.56
CA SER A 225 -4.65 -1.41 -0.48
C SER A 225 -4.74 0.03 -0.97
N ALA A 226 -4.73 1.00 -0.04
CA ALA A 226 -4.79 2.41 -0.37
C ALA A 226 -3.55 2.87 -1.16
N SER A 227 -2.36 2.43 -0.76
CA SER A 227 -1.11 2.69 -1.47
C SER A 227 -1.17 2.18 -2.93
N ILE A 228 -1.69 0.96 -3.13
CA ILE A 228 -1.91 0.38 -4.47
C ILE A 228 -2.93 1.21 -5.25
N GLY A 229 -4.06 1.56 -4.62
CA GLY A 229 -5.12 2.39 -5.22
C GLY A 229 -4.59 3.75 -5.66
N VAL A 230 -3.73 4.39 -4.85
CA VAL A 230 -3.06 5.65 -5.18
C VAL A 230 -2.12 5.49 -6.37
N CYS A 231 -1.30 4.43 -6.40
CA CYS A 231 -0.41 4.15 -7.53
C CYS A 231 -1.21 3.97 -8.83
N LEU A 232 -2.29 3.18 -8.81
CA LEU A 232 -3.12 2.94 -9.98
C LEU A 232 -3.83 4.22 -10.45
N ALA A 233 -4.42 4.97 -9.53
CA ALA A 233 -5.09 6.24 -9.84
C ALA A 233 -4.13 7.24 -10.48
N ALA A 234 -2.97 7.48 -9.87
CA ALA A 234 -1.96 8.40 -10.40
C ALA A 234 -1.46 7.97 -11.78
N ALA A 235 -1.14 6.66 -11.96
CA ALA A 235 -0.67 6.14 -13.23
C ALA A 235 -1.70 6.32 -14.36
N MET A 236 -2.97 6.01 -14.11
CA MET A 236 -4.02 6.14 -15.11
C MET A 236 -4.34 7.61 -15.43
N LEU A 237 -4.34 8.48 -14.41
CA LEU A 237 -4.51 9.93 -14.60
C LEU A 237 -3.37 10.57 -15.41
N LEU A 238 -2.12 10.12 -15.21
CA LEU A 238 -0.97 10.52 -16.02
C LEU A 238 -1.13 10.06 -17.48
N GLN A 239 -1.55 8.82 -17.71
CA GLN A 239 -1.72 8.26 -19.05
C GLN A 239 -2.78 9.00 -19.88
N ILE A 240 -3.87 9.43 -19.26
CA ILE A 240 -4.90 10.26 -19.93
C ILE A 240 -4.55 11.75 -19.98
N ARG A 241 -3.33 12.13 -19.52
CA ARG A 241 -2.81 13.50 -19.49
C ARG A 241 -3.67 14.49 -18.71
N SER A 242 -4.34 14.02 -17.65
CA SER A 242 -5.08 14.87 -16.71
C SER A 242 -4.20 15.41 -15.58
N LEU A 243 -2.98 14.89 -15.46
CA LEU A 243 -1.92 15.39 -14.59
C LEU A 243 -0.72 15.78 -15.44
N SER A 244 -0.07 16.89 -15.10
CA SER A 244 1.19 17.33 -15.71
C SER A 244 2.42 16.64 -15.10
N GLY A 245 2.23 15.97 -13.94
CA GLY A 245 3.31 15.48 -13.10
C GLY A 245 3.86 16.56 -12.16
N PRO A 246 4.64 16.18 -11.15
CA PRO A 246 5.26 17.14 -10.24
C PRO A 246 6.37 17.90 -10.95
N HIS A 247 6.37 19.22 -10.78
CA HIS A 247 7.37 20.12 -11.37
C HIS A 247 7.79 21.17 -10.31
N PRO A 248 9.08 21.53 -10.19
CA PRO A 248 9.54 22.51 -9.20
C PRO A 248 8.85 23.88 -9.31
N ASP A 249 8.55 24.31 -10.54
CA ASP A 249 7.91 25.61 -10.81
C ASP A 249 6.37 25.51 -10.87
N GLN A 250 5.78 24.41 -10.40
CA GLN A 250 4.34 24.23 -10.43
C GLN A 250 3.66 25.12 -9.38
N PRO A 251 2.62 25.90 -9.76
CA PRO A 251 1.87 26.65 -8.77
C PRO A 251 1.31 25.73 -7.67
N PRO A 252 1.37 26.10 -6.38
CA PRO A 252 0.89 25.26 -5.27
C PRO A 252 -0.57 24.82 -5.43
N GLU A 253 -1.42 25.68 -5.98
CA GLU A 253 -2.83 25.36 -6.24
C GLU A 253 -2.99 24.26 -7.29
N GLU A 254 -2.16 24.26 -8.33
CA GLU A 254 -2.18 23.21 -9.36
C GLU A 254 -1.70 21.88 -8.78
N ALA A 255 -0.61 21.89 -8.00
CA ALA A 255 -0.13 20.71 -7.28
C ALA A 255 -1.24 20.15 -6.38
N ARG A 256 -1.91 21.00 -5.60
CA ARG A 256 -3.04 20.61 -4.75
C ARG A 256 -4.19 19.99 -5.54
N LEU A 257 -4.56 20.57 -6.67
CA LEU A 257 -5.61 20.01 -7.53
C LEU A 257 -5.25 18.64 -8.10
N GLN A 258 -3.99 18.43 -8.48
CA GLN A 258 -3.53 17.14 -8.98
C GLN A 258 -3.55 16.08 -7.86
N VAL A 259 -3.03 16.40 -6.69
CA VAL A 259 -3.07 15.54 -5.49
C VAL A 259 -4.53 15.18 -5.15
N GLU A 260 -5.43 16.15 -5.15
CA GLU A 260 -6.84 15.90 -4.86
C GLU A 260 -7.50 14.98 -5.91
N ARG A 261 -7.16 15.11 -7.19
CA ARG A 261 -7.64 14.18 -8.24
C ARG A 261 -7.16 12.77 -8.00
N ILE A 262 -5.88 12.60 -7.67
CA ILE A 262 -5.33 11.28 -7.33
C ILE A 262 -6.07 10.69 -6.12
N ASN A 263 -6.22 11.47 -5.06
CA ASN A 263 -6.88 11.05 -3.82
C ASN A 263 -8.33 10.59 -4.06
N ARG A 264 -9.10 11.35 -4.85
CA ARG A 264 -10.50 11.00 -5.20
C ARG A 264 -10.58 9.67 -5.94
N TRP A 265 -9.74 9.43 -6.92
CA TRP A 265 -9.74 8.18 -7.67
C TRP A 265 -9.15 7.01 -6.89
N ALA A 266 -8.20 7.25 -5.99
CA ALA A 266 -7.75 6.26 -5.02
C ALA A 266 -8.86 5.86 -4.03
N PHE A 267 -9.71 6.80 -3.63
CA PHE A 267 -10.91 6.50 -2.83
C PHE A 267 -11.90 5.60 -3.58
N VAL A 268 -12.07 5.80 -4.90
CA VAL A 268 -12.88 4.90 -5.74
C VAL A 268 -12.29 3.48 -5.76
N ALA A 269 -10.96 3.36 -5.85
CA ALA A 269 -10.29 2.07 -5.76
C ALA A 269 -10.57 1.36 -4.42
N GLU A 270 -10.49 2.09 -3.31
CA GLU A 270 -10.79 1.57 -1.98
C GLU A 270 -12.28 1.18 -1.82
N MET A 271 -13.22 1.90 -2.44
CA MET A 271 -14.63 1.50 -2.48
C MET A 271 -14.84 0.15 -3.17
N CYS A 272 -14.08 -0.15 -4.23
CA CYS A 272 -14.16 -1.45 -4.92
C CYS A 272 -13.71 -2.61 -4.02
N ILE A 273 -12.78 -2.37 -3.09
CA ILE A 273 -12.21 -3.40 -2.21
C ILE A 273 -12.99 -3.52 -0.91
N HIS A 274 -13.34 -2.39 -0.28
CA HIS A 274 -13.86 -2.31 1.09
C HIS A 274 -15.31 -1.83 1.19
N GLY A 275 -15.93 -1.43 0.07
CA GLY A 275 -17.29 -0.93 0.02
C GLY A 275 -17.47 0.48 0.58
N ASN A 276 -17.17 0.69 1.85
CA ASN A 276 -17.31 1.99 2.52
C ASN A 276 -16.04 2.37 3.29
N PRO A 277 -14.97 2.80 2.60
CA PRO A 277 -13.72 3.19 3.23
C PRO A 277 -13.84 4.52 3.99
N SER A 278 -12.97 4.71 4.99
CA SER A 278 -12.93 5.96 5.76
C SER A 278 -12.35 7.15 4.98
N GLY A 279 -11.55 6.89 3.97
CA GLY A 279 -10.82 7.91 3.23
C GLY A 279 -9.49 8.34 3.86
N VAL A 280 -9.17 7.89 5.07
CA VAL A 280 -7.90 8.25 5.74
C VAL A 280 -6.71 7.64 5.03
N ASP A 281 -6.80 6.35 4.71
CA ASP A 281 -5.70 5.57 4.18
C ASP A 281 -5.21 6.11 2.83
N ASN A 282 -6.14 6.35 1.90
CA ASN A 282 -5.81 6.94 0.60
C ASN A 282 -5.35 8.41 0.73
N THR A 283 -5.92 9.19 1.66
CA THR A 283 -5.48 10.57 1.87
C THR A 283 -4.03 10.62 2.33
N VAL A 284 -3.67 9.87 3.38
CA VAL A 284 -2.28 9.81 3.87
C VAL A 284 -1.33 9.28 2.80
N SER A 285 -1.72 8.21 2.09
CA SER A 285 -0.88 7.63 1.04
C SER A 285 -0.68 8.57 -0.15
N THR A 286 -1.66 9.45 -0.44
CA THR A 286 -1.56 10.44 -1.52
C THR A 286 -0.75 11.66 -1.11
N HIS A 287 -1.06 12.26 0.04
CA HIS A 287 -0.44 13.51 0.48
C HIS A 287 0.94 13.30 1.12
N GLY A 288 1.18 12.14 1.75
CA GLY A 288 2.33 11.94 2.63
C GLY A 288 2.14 12.63 3.97
N LYS A 289 3.25 12.86 4.67
CA LYS A 289 3.30 13.49 5.98
C LYS A 289 2.29 12.86 6.95
N ALA A 290 1.44 13.67 7.59
CA ALA A 290 0.39 13.18 8.47
C ALA A 290 -0.93 13.95 8.26
N VAL A 291 -2.01 13.36 8.76
CA VAL A 291 -3.32 14.02 8.81
C VAL A 291 -3.94 13.84 10.17
N VAL A 292 -4.67 14.87 10.62
CA VAL A 292 -5.63 14.76 11.72
C VAL A 292 -6.98 14.44 11.10
N TYR A 293 -7.54 13.30 11.47
CA TYR A 293 -8.84 12.85 11.01
C TYR A 293 -9.85 12.89 12.14
N GLN A 294 -11.04 13.43 11.87
CA GLN A 294 -12.14 13.43 12.83
C GLN A 294 -13.49 13.29 12.10
N ARG A 295 -14.37 12.43 12.61
CA ARG A 295 -15.75 12.29 12.12
C ARG A 295 -16.73 12.37 13.28
N THR A 296 -17.24 13.56 13.54
CA THR A 296 -18.21 13.81 14.62
C THR A 296 -19.65 13.49 14.23
N ASP A 297 -19.97 13.54 12.93
CA ASP A 297 -21.30 13.26 12.37
C ASP A 297 -21.17 12.28 11.21
N TYR A 298 -21.72 11.08 11.37
CA TYR A 298 -21.66 10.03 10.33
C TYR A 298 -22.51 10.35 9.07
N LYS A 299 -23.37 11.37 9.14
CA LYS A 299 -24.15 11.88 8.00
C LYS A 299 -23.39 12.89 7.16
N LYS A 300 -22.24 13.34 7.65
CA LYS A 300 -21.36 14.30 6.98
C LYS A 300 -20.01 13.67 6.62
N PRO A 301 -19.32 14.22 5.61
CA PRO A 301 -17.92 13.85 5.37
C PRO A 301 -17.08 14.09 6.63
N PRO A 302 -16.02 13.29 6.84
CA PRO A 302 -15.07 13.55 7.92
C PRO A 302 -14.31 14.85 7.68
N THR A 303 -13.82 15.46 8.74
CA THR A 303 -12.79 16.49 8.65
C THR A 303 -11.44 15.80 8.53
N VAL A 304 -10.64 16.20 7.55
CA VAL A 304 -9.27 15.73 7.33
C VAL A 304 -8.39 16.97 7.24
N THR A 305 -7.54 17.19 8.22
CA THR A 305 -6.62 18.33 8.30
C THR A 305 -5.20 17.81 8.06
N PRO A 306 -4.55 18.18 6.96
CA PRO A 306 -3.16 17.80 6.74
C PRO A 306 -2.22 18.52 7.71
N LEU A 307 -1.23 17.79 8.20
CA LEU A 307 -0.08 18.32 8.95
C LEU A 307 1.11 18.37 7.98
N TRP A 308 1.21 19.46 7.24
CA TRP A 308 2.19 19.60 6.15
C TRP A 308 3.64 19.59 6.63
N ASP A 309 3.88 20.17 7.80
CA ASP A 309 5.20 20.28 8.41
C ASP A 309 5.51 19.11 9.36
N PHE A 310 4.73 18.02 9.26
CA PHE A 310 4.98 16.83 10.07
C PHE A 310 6.41 16.32 9.82
N PRO A 311 7.24 16.18 10.86
CA PRO A 311 8.64 15.79 10.73
C PRO A 311 8.80 14.33 10.34
N GLU A 312 9.93 13.98 9.76
CA GLU A 312 10.29 12.58 9.55
C GLU A 312 10.90 12.02 10.83
N LEU A 313 10.23 11.00 11.40
CA LEU A 313 10.63 10.39 12.67
C LEU A 313 11.16 8.98 12.46
N PRO A 314 12.28 8.57 13.13
CA PRO A 314 12.84 7.24 13.00
C PRO A 314 11.91 6.20 13.62
N LEU A 315 11.44 5.24 12.83
CA LEU A 315 10.45 4.27 13.23
C LEU A 315 10.91 2.83 12.95
N LEU A 316 10.67 1.93 13.91
CA LEU A 316 10.70 0.50 13.70
C LEU A 316 9.25 -0.02 13.70
N LEU A 317 8.78 -0.53 12.56
CA LEU A 317 7.51 -1.23 12.46
C LEU A 317 7.73 -2.71 12.75
N VAL A 318 6.98 -3.28 13.68
CA VAL A 318 7.10 -4.69 14.08
C VAL A 318 5.77 -5.39 13.87
N ASN A 319 5.73 -6.35 12.93
CA ASN A 319 4.57 -7.18 12.67
C ASN A 319 4.62 -8.43 13.58
N THR A 320 3.59 -8.59 14.40
CA THR A 320 3.46 -9.74 15.30
C THR A 320 3.16 -11.06 14.58
N ARG A 321 2.84 -11.01 13.27
CA ARG A 321 2.33 -12.16 12.51
C ARG A 321 1.10 -12.83 13.16
N THR A 322 0.41 -12.11 14.04
CA THR A 322 -0.83 -12.57 14.67
C THR A 322 -2.01 -12.07 13.86
N PRO A 323 -2.83 -12.96 13.30
CA PRO A 323 -4.03 -12.57 12.57
C PRO A 323 -4.97 -11.76 13.46
N LYS A 324 -5.55 -10.71 12.92
CA LYS A 324 -6.51 -9.85 13.63
C LYS A 324 -7.71 -9.50 12.76
N SER A 325 -8.82 -9.22 13.39
CA SER A 325 -10.01 -8.66 12.75
C SER A 325 -10.34 -7.32 13.38
N THR A 326 -10.25 -6.24 12.60
CA THR A 326 -10.63 -4.89 13.05
C THR A 326 -12.06 -4.85 13.57
N ALA A 327 -12.99 -5.54 12.89
CA ALA A 327 -14.40 -5.60 13.31
C ALA A 327 -14.57 -6.26 14.68
N VAL A 328 -13.80 -7.32 14.96
CA VAL A 328 -13.85 -8.02 16.25
C VAL A 328 -13.35 -7.10 17.38
N GLU A 329 -12.20 -6.43 17.18
CA GLU A 329 -11.64 -5.55 18.21
C GLU A 329 -12.53 -4.32 18.46
N VAL A 330 -13.07 -3.70 17.42
CA VAL A 330 -14.04 -2.60 17.55
C VAL A 330 -15.30 -3.07 18.30
N SER A 331 -15.80 -4.28 17.99
CA SER A 331 -16.96 -4.87 18.69
C SER A 331 -16.69 -5.14 20.18
N LYS A 332 -15.46 -5.58 20.55
CA LYS A 332 -15.05 -5.74 21.96
C LYS A 332 -15.14 -4.42 22.72
N VAL A 333 -14.59 -3.34 22.15
CA VAL A 333 -14.63 -2.01 22.75
C VAL A 333 -16.07 -1.48 22.85
N ALA A 334 -16.90 -1.71 21.84
CA ALA A 334 -18.32 -1.35 21.87
C ALA A 334 -19.06 -2.07 23.01
N LYS A 335 -18.83 -3.37 23.19
CA LYS A 335 -19.41 -4.13 24.32
C LYS A 335 -18.94 -3.59 25.68
N LEU A 336 -17.62 -3.33 25.82
CA LEU A 336 -17.05 -2.75 27.05
C LEU A 336 -17.68 -1.39 27.36
N ARG A 337 -17.85 -0.54 26.34
CA ARG A 337 -18.49 0.76 26.47
C ARG A 337 -19.96 0.66 26.91
N ASN A 338 -20.70 -0.29 26.37
CA ASN A 338 -22.09 -0.50 26.75
C ASN A 338 -22.22 -0.96 28.21
N THR A 339 -21.23 -1.71 28.74
CA THR A 339 -21.20 -2.16 30.12
C THR A 339 -20.73 -1.07 31.11
N HIS A 340 -19.72 -0.26 30.70
CA HIS A 340 -19.04 0.72 31.55
C HIS A 340 -18.94 2.07 30.87
N GLN A 341 -20.10 2.66 30.53
CA GLN A 341 -20.20 3.82 29.64
C GLN A 341 -19.38 5.03 30.11
N GLU A 342 -19.48 5.42 31.37
CA GLU A 342 -18.76 6.59 31.91
C GLU A 342 -17.24 6.36 31.93
N LEU A 343 -16.81 5.17 32.38
CA LEU A 343 -15.40 4.82 32.45
C LEU A 343 -14.76 4.78 31.06
N VAL A 344 -15.39 4.09 30.12
CA VAL A 344 -14.87 3.98 28.73
C VAL A 344 -14.96 5.35 28.05
N GLY A 345 -16.00 6.15 28.33
CA GLY A 345 -16.08 7.54 27.87
C GLY A 345 -14.88 8.37 28.33
N SER A 346 -14.49 8.27 29.60
CA SER A 346 -13.31 8.96 30.14
C SER A 346 -12.00 8.49 29.49
N ILE A 347 -11.87 7.19 29.18
CA ILE A 347 -10.71 6.67 28.44
C ILE A 347 -10.66 7.24 27.02
N MET A 348 -11.81 7.31 26.32
CA MET A 348 -11.87 7.91 24.97
C MET A 348 -11.53 9.40 24.99
N ASP A 349 -11.97 10.14 26.01
CA ASP A 349 -11.62 11.54 26.21
C ASP A 349 -10.12 11.71 26.52
N ALA A 350 -9.53 10.78 27.28
CA ALA A 350 -8.10 10.78 27.53
C ALA A 350 -7.29 10.52 26.25
N ILE A 351 -7.72 9.57 25.41
CA ILE A 351 -7.09 9.30 24.10
C ILE A 351 -7.17 10.55 23.21
N ASP A 352 -8.32 11.24 23.16
CA ASP A 352 -8.47 12.49 22.40
C ASP A 352 -7.51 13.58 22.89
N LYS A 353 -7.36 13.74 24.22
CA LYS A 353 -6.40 14.69 24.80
C LYS A 353 -4.96 14.34 24.43
N VAL A 354 -4.58 13.07 24.49
CA VAL A 354 -3.25 12.62 24.05
C VAL A 354 -3.03 12.97 22.58
N THR A 355 -4.02 12.69 21.72
CA THR A 355 -3.98 13.00 20.30
C THR A 355 -3.78 14.48 20.03
N ARG A 356 -4.55 15.35 20.73
CA ARG A 356 -4.42 16.81 20.61
C ARG A 356 -3.10 17.33 21.18
N SER A 357 -2.60 16.73 22.25
CA SER A 357 -1.29 17.09 22.79
C SER A 357 -0.15 16.72 21.82
N ALA A 358 -0.28 15.59 21.13
CA ALA A 358 0.69 15.19 20.11
C ALA A 358 0.63 16.11 18.89
N GLU A 359 -0.57 16.49 18.42
CA GLU A 359 -0.77 17.48 17.37
C GLU A 359 -0.05 18.80 17.71
N SER A 360 -0.38 19.37 18.88
CA SER A 360 0.23 20.65 19.34
C SER A 360 1.74 20.55 19.53
N LEU A 361 2.25 19.42 20.05
CA LEU A 361 3.68 19.21 20.25
C LEU A 361 4.46 19.19 18.93
N ILE A 362 3.92 18.52 17.91
CA ILE A 362 4.57 18.38 16.61
C ILE A 362 4.56 19.71 15.84
N GLU A 363 3.56 20.54 16.06
CA GLU A 363 3.42 21.87 15.46
C GLU A 363 4.18 22.97 16.23
N GLU A 364 4.88 22.66 17.35
CA GLU A 364 5.73 23.63 18.04
C GLU A 364 6.87 24.10 17.15
N GLU A 365 7.11 25.41 17.05
CA GLU A 365 8.20 26.02 16.25
C GLU A 365 9.60 25.46 16.57
N TYR A 366 9.79 24.96 17.79
CA TYR A 366 11.07 24.43 18.27
C TYR A 366 11.10 22.89 18.32
N PHE A 367 10.14 22.21 17.69
CA PHE A 367 10.17 20.76 17.61
C PHE A 367 11.32 20.31 16.69
N ASP A 368 12.22 19.50 17.24
CA ASP A 368 13.36 18.96 16.51
C ASP A 368 13.30 17.43 16.52
N ASN A 369 13.28 16.83 15.34
CA ASN A 369 13.24 15.39 15.17
C ASN A 369 14.57 14.67 15.45
N GLU A 370 15.67 15.40 15.64
CA GLU A 370 16.97 14.89 16.06
C GLU A 370 17.21 15.13 17.56
N ASP A 371 16.40 15.99 18.20
CA ASP A 371 16.54 16.28 19.64
C ASP A 371 15.92 15.17 20.50
N THR A 372 16.72 14.72 21.48
CA THR A 372 16.29 13.68 22.41
C THR A 372 15.08 14.08 23.25
N GLU A 373 14.97 15.36 23.63
CA GLU A 373 13.87 15.86 24.48
C GLU A 373 12.56 15.93 23.69
N SER A 374 12.58 16.42 22.46
CA SER A 374 11.43 16.45 21.56
C SER A 374 10.89 15.04 21.31
N LEU A 375 11.77 14.09 20.97
CA LEU A 375 11.38 12.70 20.77
C LEU A 375 10.91 12.00 22.06
N ARG A 376 11.50 12.35 23.22
CA ARG A 376 11.04 11.84 24.53
C ARG A 376 9.59 12.24 24.81
N ARG A 377 9.23 13.50 24.57
CA ARG A 377 7.86 14.02 24.78
C ARG A 377 6.84 13.25 23.89
N VAL A 378 7.16 13.01 22.62
CA VAL A 378 6.32 12.18 21.73
C VAL A 378 6.23 10.75 22.25
N GLY A 379 7.35 10.15 22.65
CA GLY A 379 7.41 8.78 23.18
C GLY A 379 6.59 8.59 24.46
N GLU A 380 6.56 9.58 25.34
CA GLU A 380 5.70 9.58 26.54
C GLU A 380 4.21 9.56 26.18
N LEU A 381 3.80 10.37 25.18
CA LEU A 381 2.43 10.35 24.66
C LEU A 381 2.09 9.00 24.02
N MET A 382 3.03 8.36 23.30
CA MET A 382 2.85 7.01 22.76
C MET A 382 2.64 5.99 23.88
N THR A 383 3.42 6.07 24.95
CA THR A 383 3.32 5.19 26.13
C THR A 383 1.96 5.36 26.82
N ILE A 384 1.52 6.59 27.04
CA ILE A 384 0.20 6.90 27.64
C ILE A 384 -0.92 6.35 26.76
N ASN A 385 -0.86 6.61 25.44
CA ASN A 385 -1.87 6.11 24.49
C ASN A 385 -1.96 4.58 24.50
N HIS A 386 -0.81 3.88 24.52
CA HIS A 386 -0.79 2.42 24.62
C HIS A 386 -1.43 1.92 25.91
N GLY A 387 -1.13 2.55 27.05
CA GLY A 387 -1.76 2.23 28.34
C GLY A 387 -3.29 2.35 28.32
N LEU A 388 -3.81 3.41 27.68
CA LEU A 388 -5.24 3.60 27.51
C LEU A 388 -5.86 2.54 26.58
N LEU A 389 -5.18 2.16 25.50
CA LEU A 389 -5.61 1.08 24.61
C LEU A 389 -5.56 -0.29 25.29
N SER A 390 -4.56 -0.54 26.14
CA SER A 390 -4.51 -1.75 26.98
C SER A 390 -5.66 -1.80 27.98
N ALA A 391 -6.04 -0.66 28.58
CA ALA A 391 -7.22 -0.56 29.45
C ALA A 391 -8.55 -0.84 28.71
N LEU A 392 -8.62 -0.58 27.41
CA LEU A 392 -9.76 -0.97 26.56
C LEU A 392 -9.76 -2.48 26.19
N GLY A 393 -8.72 -3.22 26.58
CA GLY A 393 -8.61 -4.67 26.33
C GLY A 393 -8.24 -5.02 24.89
N VAL A 394 -7.64 -4.09 24.12
CA VAL A 394 -7.24 -4.31 22.71
C VAL A 394 -5.76 -4.58 22.51
N SER A 395 -4.99 -4.68 23.59
CA SER A 395 -3.60 -5.16 23.48
C SER A 395 -3.54 -6.69 23.35
N HIS A 396 -2.36 -7.20 23.08
CA HIS A 396 -2.08 -8.64 22.90
C HIS A 396 -0.72 -8.98 23.52
N PRO A 397 -0.51 -10.17 24.12
CA PRO A 397 0.77 -10.55 24.74
C PRO A 397 1.99 -10.34 23.85
N ARG A 398 1.87 -10.58 22.54
CA ARG A 398 2.97 -10.32 21.61
C ARG A 398 3.26 -8.83 21.41
N LEU A 399 2.26 -7.96 21.53
CA LEU A 399 2.45 -6.50 21.50
C LEU A 399 3.12 -6.01 22.79
N GLU A 400 2.72 -6.53 23.94
CA GLU A 400 3.39 -6.23 25.23
C GLU A 400 4.85 -6.72 25.23
N ARG A 401 5.12 -7.88 24.59
CA ARG A 401 6.50 -8.38 24.47
C ARG A 401 7.40 -7.46 23.66
N ILE A 402 6.87 -6.85 22.57
CA ILE A 402 7.64 -5.85 21.81
C ILE A 402 7.99 -4.67 22.71
N ARG A 403 7.04 -4.18 23.51
CA ARG A 403 7.28 -3.08 24.45
C ARG A 403 8.35 -3.43 25.49
N GLU A 404 8.31 -4.65 26.03
CA GLU A 404 9.33 -5.11 26.93
C GLU A 404 10.73 -5.07 26.29
N LEU A 405 10.86 -5.52 25.05
CA LEU A 405 12.14 -5.54 24.33
C LEU A 405 12.61 -4.15 23.89
N VAL A 406 11.72 -3.22 23.58
CA VAL A 406 12.08 -1.89 23.07
C VAL A 406 12.13 -0.86 24.19
N ASP A 407 11.06 -0.74 24.99
CA ASP A 407 10.92 0.32 25.99
C ASP A 407 11.80 0.04 27.21
N HIS A 408 11.75 -1.18 27.78
CA HIS A 408 12.51 -1.51 29.01
C HIS A 408 14.00 -1.68 28.77
N GLU A 409 14.40 -2.13 27.57
CA GLU A 409 15.82 -2.17 27.18
C GLU A 409 16.34 -0.82 26.67
N GLY A 410 15.46 0.18 26.57
CA GLY A 410 15.82 1.58 26.32
C GLY A 410 16.11 1.96 24.89
N TYR A 411 15.63 1.18 23.90
CA TYR A 411 15.79 1.48 22.47
C TYR A 411 14.85 2.58 22.00
N GLY A 412 13.66 2.71 22.59
CA GLY A 412 12.66 3.66 22.13
C GLY A 412 11.37 3.59 22.94
N TRP A 413 10.27 3.96 22.30
CA TRP A 413 8.91 3.92 22.85
C TRP A 413 7.98 3.23 21.86
N SER A 414 7.30 2.20 22.33
CA SER A 414 6.47 1.34 21.48
C SER A 414 5.00 1.43 21.84
N LYS A 415 4.16 1.32 20.83
CA LYS A 415 2.70 1.18 20.99
C LYS A 415 2.11 0.33 19.87
N LEU A 416 0.96 -0.30 20.15
CA LEU A 416 0.15 -0.89 19.09
C LEU A 416 -0.34 0.17 18.11
N THR A 417 -0.57 -0.20 16.85
CA THR A 417 -1.20 0.66 15.84
C THR A 417 -2.44 -0.02 15.26
N GLY A 418 -3.48 0.77 14.99
CA GLY A 418 -4.76 0.31 14.48
C GLY A 418 -5.63 -0.34 15.54
N ALA A 419 -6.34 -1.43 15.19
CA ALA A 419 -7.35 -2.01 16.09
C ALA A 419 -6.76 -2.81 17.25
N GLY A 420 -5.49 -3.16 17.25
CA GLY A 420 -4.91 -4.06 18.26
C GLY A 420 -5.29 -5.54 18.05
N GLY A 421 -5.24 -6.34 19.12
CA GLY A 421 -5.51 -7.78 19.09
C GLY A 421 -4.43 -8.60 18.37
N GLY A 422 -3.33 -8.00 17.97
CA GLY A 422 -2.25 -8.49 17.12
C GLY A 422 -1.87 -7.44 16.08
N GLY A 423 -1.46 -7.88 14.88
CA GLY A 423 -1.03 -6.99 13.81
C GLY A 423 0.30 -6.31 14.11
N CYS A 424 0.41 -4.99 13.94
CA CYS A 424 1.67 -4.27 14.08
C CYS A 424 1.75 -3.43 15.37
N SER A 425 3.00 -3.26 15.81
CA SER A 425 3.45 -2.21 16.74
C SER A 425 4.29 -1.20 15.98
N ILE A 426 4.22 0.05 16.37
CA ILE A 426 5.15 1.10 15.98
C ILE A 426 6.04 1.44 17.15
N SER A 427 7.33 1.59 16.89
CA SER A 427 8.34 1.94 17.89
C SER A 427 9.12 3.16 17.42
N LEU A 428 8.95 4.29 18.09
CA LEU A 428 9.75 5.48 17.89
C LEU A 428 11.14 5.24 18.49
N MET A 429 12.17 5.28 17.66
CA MET A 429 13.53 4.97 18.09
C MET A 429 14.19 6.21 18.69
N LYS A 430 15.00 6.01 19.74
CA LYS A 430 15.80 7.09 20.32
C LYS A 430 16.91 7.52 19.35
N PRO A 431 17.28 8.80 19.32
CA PRO A 431 18.40 9.25 18.53
C PRO A 431 19.72 8.67 19.05
N GLY A 432 20.70 8.50 18.16
CA GLY A 432 22.04 8.03 18.50
C GLY A 432 22.16 6.54 18.87
N ILE A 433 21.14 5.72 18.64
CA ILE A 433 21.27 4.26 18.78
C ILE A 433 22.19 3.75 17.67
N SER A 434 23.25 3.02 18.06
CA SER A 434 24.17 2.43 17.09
C SER A 434 23.49 1.35 16.25
N GLN A 435 23.93 1.24 15.00
CA GLN A 435 23.46 0.22 14.07
C GLN A 435 23.57 -1.19 14.66
N GLU A 436 24.67 -1.50 15.36
CA GLU A 436 24.89 -2.79 16.03
C GLU A 436 23.80 -3.12 17.08
N LYS A 437 23.37 -2.10 17.85
CA LYS A 437 22.28 -2.28 18.82
C LYS A 437 20.96 -2.53 18.13
N LEU A 438 20.65 -1.81 17.05
CA LEU A 438 19.44 -2.05 16.25
C LEU A 438 19.43 -3.46 15.65
N ASP A 439 20.55 -3.89 15.06
CA ASP A 439 20.68 -5.25 14.51
C ASP A 439 20.52 -6.34 15.57
N LYS A 440 20.97 -6.08 16.80
CA LYS A 440 20.77 -7.00 17.94
C LYS A 440 19.30 -7.10 18.32
N LEU A 441 18.60 -5.97 18.39
CA LEU A 441 17.16 -5.94 18.67
C LEU A 441 16.37 -6.69 17.60
N GLU A 442 16.63 -6.41 16.34
CA GLU A 442 15.94 -7.06 15.22
C GLU A 442 16.16 -8.57 15.18
N ARG A 443 17.42 -9.01 15.34
CA ARG A 443 17.71 -10.45 15.45
C ARG A 443 16.96 -11.12 16.59
N ARG A 444 16.80 -10.43 17.72
CA ARG A 444 16.04 -10.97 18.85
C ARG A 444 14.55 -11.05 18.53
N LEU A 445 13.99 -10.01 17.92
CA LEU A 445 12.60 -9.99 17.48
C LEU A 445 12.33 -11.09 16.44
N ASP A 446 13.25 -11.28 15.47
CA ASP A 446 13.12 -12.33 14.46
C ASP A 446 13.18 -13.73 15.08
N MET A 447 14.10 -13.99 16.03
CA MET A 447 14.16 -15.26 16.77
C MET A 447 12.86 -15.56 17.54
N GLU A 448 12.12 -14.53 17.98
CA GLU A 448 10.82 -14.67 18.62
C GLU A 448 9.66 -14.71 17.60
N GLY A 449 9.97 -14.78 16.28
CA GLY A 449 9.02 -14.92 15.18
C GLY A 449 8.26 -13.64 14.82
N TYR A 450 8.80 -12.46 15.15
CA TYR A 450 8.32 -11.19 14.64
C TYR A 450 8.90 -10.91 13.25
N GLN A 451 8.34 -9.94 12.58
CA GLN A 451 8.90 -9.37 11.34
C GLN A 451 9.11 -7.88 11.54
N THR A 452 10.32 -7.40 11.31
CA THR A 452 10.71 -6.02 11.54
C THR A 452 10.90 -5.28 10.21
N PHE A 453 10.60 -3.99 10.22
CA PHE A 453 10.80 -3.08 9.09
C PHE A 453 11.33 -1.76 9.63
N ARG A 454 12.56 -1.41 9.27
CA ARG A 454 13.08 -0.06 9.51
C ARG A 454 12.39 0.88 8.55
N THR A 455 11.87 1.95 9.06
CA THR A 455 11.10 2.91 8.28
C THR A 455 11.18 4.30 8.93
N THR A 456 10.71 5.30 8.23
CA THR A 456 10.45 6.62 8.80
C THR A 456 8.95 6.88 8.82
N LEU A 457 8.50 7.68 9.76
CA LEU A 457 7.15 8.19 9.85
C LEU A 457 7.13 9.61 9.26
N GLY A 458 6.15 9.95 8.43
CA GLY A 458 6.00 11.32 7.93
C GLY A 458 6.71 11.63 6.60
N GLY A 459 7.08 10.61 5.83
CA GLY A 459 7.70 10.80 4.50
C GLY A 459 6.76 11.33 3.42
N ASP A 460 7.29 11.51 2.21
CA ASP A 460 6.58 12.03 1.05
C ASP A 460 5.40 11.13 0.61
N GLY A 461 4.38 11.74 0.04
CA GLY A 461 3.20 11.10 -0.53
C GLY A 461 3.47 10.41 -1.86
N VAL A 462 2.52 10.51 -2.78
CA VAL A 462 2.62 9.92 -4.11
C VAL A 462 3.72 10.60 -4.92
N GLY A 463 4.54 9.77 -5.60
CA GLY A 463 5.63 10.23 -6.47
C GLY A 463 5.62 9.51 -7.81
N VAL A 464 6.32 10.10 -8.77
CA VAL A 464 6.51 9.56 -10.12
C VAL A 464 7.97 9.57 -10.52
N LEU A 465 8.38 8.51 -11.21
CA LEU A 465 9.65 8.39 -11.91
C LEU A 465 9.35 8.29 -13.41
N TRP A 466 9.56 9.36 -14.15
CA TRP A 466 9.25 9.43 -15.57
C TRP A 466 10.37 10.15 -16.36
N PRO A 467 11.08 9.46 -17.27
CA PRO A 467 11.03 8.01 -17.55
C PRO A 467 11.42 7.17 -16.34
N ALA A 468 11.23 5.83 -16.40
CA ALA A 468 11.64 4.90 -15.36
C ALA A 468 13.17 4.71 -15.36
N VAL A 469 13.90 5.77 -15.00
CA VAL A 469 15.37 5.85 -14.96
C VAL A 469 15.78 6.47 -13.64
N LEU A 470 16.63 5.76 -12.90
CA LEU A 470 17.21 6.24 -11.63
C LEU A 470 18.69 6.55 -11.81
N LYS A 471 19.14 7.65 -11.21
CA LYS A 471 20.54 7.99 -11.07
C LYS A 471 20.98 7.71 -9.63
N ASN A 472 22.06 6.99 -9.48
CA ASN A 472 22.56 6.55 -8.17
C ASN A 472 23.66 7.46 -7.66
N GLY A 473 23.71 8.71 -7.88
CA GLY A 473 24.55 9.76 -7.25
C GLY A 473 26.04 9.46 -6.90
N LEU A 474 26.53 8.24 -7.15
CA LEU A 474 27.85 7.79 -6.73
C LEU A 474 28.94 7.91 -7.78
N ASP A 475 28.59 8.08 -9.07
CA ASP A 475 29.54 8.22 -10.16
C ASP A 475 29.22 9.47 -10.99
N GLU A 476 30.11 10.44 -10.97
CA GLU A 476 30.05 11.66 -11.82
C GLU A 476 30.06 11.32 -13.33
N ASP A 477 30.39 10.08 -13.71
CA ASP A 477 30.44 9.57 -15.07
C ASP A 477 29.16 8.89 -15.56
N GLU A 478 28.10 8.73 -14.74
CA GLU A 478 26.81 8.18 -15.17
C GLU A 478 25.96 9.22 -15.91
N GLU A 479 26.34 9.58 -17.13
CA GLU A 479 25.56 10.49 -18.01
C GLU A 479 24.17 9.99 -18.41
N GLY A 480 23.62 8.93 -17.87
CA GLY A 480 22.35 8.37 -18.36
C GLY A 480 21.40 7.81 -17.31
N GLY A 481 21.91 7.44 -16.16
CA GLY A 481 21.15 6.70 -15.16
C GLY A 481 20.81 5.27 -15.58
N MET A 482 20.29 4.48 -14.66
CA MET A 482 19.89 3.09 -14.86
C MET A 482 18.39 3.01 -15.20
N GLU A 483 18.07 2.45 -16.40
CA GLU A 483 16.68 2.16 -16.77
C GLU A 483 16.17 0.97 -15.93
N ILE A 484 14.98 1.13 -15.34
CA ILE A 484 14.32 0.06 -14.61
C ILE A 484 13.65 -0.87 -15.62
N ASP A 485 14.26 -2.02 -15.84
CA ASP A 485 13.67 -3.04 -16.70
C ASP A 485 12.63 -3.90 -15.95
N LEU A 486 11.72 -4.47 -16.74
CA LEU A 486 10.63 -5.29 -16.19
C LEU A 486 11.13 -6.57 -15.52
N GLU A 487 12.13 -7.23 -16.08
CA GLU A 487 12.62 -8.53 -15.59
C GLU A 487 13.35 -8.36 -14.25
N GLY A 488 14.24 -7.36 -14.16
CA GLY A 488 14.90 -6.98 -12.91
C GLY A 488 13.90 -6.61 -11.82
N PHE A 489 12.85 -5.86 -12.16
CA PHE A 489 11.83 -5.46 -11.19
C PHE A 489 10.97 -6.64 -10.71
N LEU A 490 10.61 -7.58 -11.60
CA LEU A 490 9.87 -8.78 -11.24
C LEU A 490 10.67 -9.71 -10.32
N ASN A 491 11.98 -9.85 -10.59
CA ASN A 491 12.86 -10.79 -9.91
C ASN A 491 13.58 -10.20 -8.69
N ALA A 492 13.35 -8.92 -8.35
CA ALA A 492 13.94 -8.29 -7.19
C ALA A 492 13.61 -9.08 -5.91
N PRO A 493 14.61 -9.54 -5.13
CA PRO A 493 14.40 -10.47 -4.03
C PRO A 493 13.86 -9.77 -2.78
N GLY A 494 12.60 -10.08 -2.41
CA GLY A 494 11.97 -9.55 -1.20
C GLY A 494 11.84 -8.02 -1.18
N ASN A 495 11.57 -7.47 -0.01
CA ASN A 495 11.39 -6.02 0.18
C ASN A 495 12.70 -5.25 -0.05
N ASP A 496 13.81 -5.78 0.49
CA ASP A 496 15.12 -5.15 0.40
C ASP A 496 15.61 -5.09 -1.05
N GLY A 497 15.36 -6.14 -1.85
CA GLY A 497 15.71 -6.15 -3.26
C GLY A 497 14.90 -5.14 -4.07
N VAL A 498 13.62 -4.98 -3.76
CA VAL A 498 12.77 -3.96 -4.40
C VAL A 498 13.26 -2.56 -4.01
N GLU A 499 13.49 -2.31 -2.71
CA GLU A 499 13.96 -1.01 -2.21
C GLU A 499 15.34 -0.67 -2.78
N LYS A 500 16.25 -1.64 -2.84
CA LYS A 500 17.56 -1.46 -3.46
C LYS A 500 17.48 -1.14 -4.96
N LEU A 501 16.51 -1.69 -5.69
CA LEU A 501 16.36 -1.47 -7.12
C LEU A 501 15.67 -0.14 -7.44
N VAL A 502 14.55 0.17 -6.77
CA VAL A 502 13.66 1.29 -7.13
C VAL A 502 13.34 2.23 -5.97
N GLY A 503 13.86 1.96 -4.77
CA GLY A 503 13.51 2.69 -3.55
C GLY A 503 13.74 4.19 -3.65
N VAL A 504 12.88 4.93 -2.99
CA VAL A 504 12.93 6.39 -2.90
C VAL A 504 14.10 6.85 -2.04
N SER A 505 14.37 6.13 -0.95
CA SER A 505 15.34 6.51 0.08
C SER A 505 16.74 5.94 -0.12
N GLY A 506 17.04 5.38 -1.28
CA GLY A 506 18.40 4.95 -1.63
C GLY A 506 18.93 3.72 -0.92
N GLY A 507 18.14 2.75 -0.54
CA GLY A 507 18.60 1.52 0.10
C GLY A 507 19.33 1.76 1.44
N LEU A 508 19.82 0.67 2.07
CA LEU A 508 20.50 0.70 3.38
C LEU A 508 21.79 1.56 3.43
N ASP A 509 22.34 1.95 2.30
CA ASP A 509 23.61 2.69 2.20
C ASP A 509 23.43 4.21 2.20
N GLY A 510 22.20 4.74 2.29
CA GLY A 510 21.91 6.16 2.45
C GLY A 510 22.33 7.06 1.29
N ALA A 511 22.65 6.51 0.11
CA ALA A 511 22.96 7.29 -1.07
C ALA A 511 21.69 7.98 -1.61
N GLU A 512 21.75 9.29 -1.81
CA GLU A 512 20.67 10.03 -2.46
C GLU A 512 20.48 9.52 -3.89
N ARG A 513 19.23 9.18 -4.22
CA ARG A 513 18.83 8.79 -5.57
C ARG A 513 18.09 9.91 -6.24
N GLU A 514 18.53 10.25 -7.44
CA GLU A 514 17.85 11.21 -8.27
C GLU A 514 16.88 10.51 -9.25
N GLY A 515 15.76 11.16 -9.49
CA GLY A 515 14.78 10.75 -10.49
C GLY A 515 13.35 10.79 -9.98
N TRP A 516 13.08 10.34 -8.76
CA TRP A 516 11.77 10.45 -8.15
C TRP A 516 11.35 11.91 -7.96
N LYS A 517 10.13 12.24 -8.35
CA LYS A 517 9.50 13.54 -8.15
C LYS A 517 8.18 13.35 -7.41
N PHE A 518 7.96 14.13 -6.35
CA PHE A 518 6.78 14.06 -5.50
C PHE A 518 5.87 15.25 -5.70
N TRP A 519 4.56 15.03 -5.68
CA TRP A 519 3.62 16.13 -5.55
C TRP A 519 3.67 16.61 -4.09
N ARG A 520 4.33 17.74 -3.87
CA ARG A 520 4.39 18.40 -2.58
C ARG A 520 3.40 19.56 -2.58
N VAL A 521 2.61 19.64 -1.52
CA VAL A 521 1.73 20.77 -1.26
C VAL A 521 2.34 21.48 -0.07
N GLU A 522 2.84 22.68 -0.26
CA GLU A 522 3.42 23.51 0.80
C GLU A 522 2.31 24.14 1.64
N SER A 523 2.55 24.37 2.93
CA SER A 523 1.72 25.20 3.81
C SER A 523 1.67 26.62 3.25
N GLN A 524 0.47 27.20 3.15
CA GLN A 524 0.29 28.61 2.79
C GLN A 524 0.60 29.53 3.96
#